data_f196c801d32268187f956f53aae35368
#
_entry.id   f196c801d32268187f956f53aae35368
#
_cell.length_a   1.000
_cell.length_b   1.000
_cell.length_c   1.000
_cell.angle_alpha   90.00
_cell.angle_beta   90.00
_cell.angle_gamma   90.00
#
_symmetry.space_group_name_H-M   'P 1'
#
loop_
_entity.id
_entity.type
_entity.pdbx_description
1 polymer ?
#
loop_
_entity_poly.entity_id
_entity_poly.type
_entity_poly.pdbx_seq_one_letter_code
_entity_poly.pdbx_strand_id
1 'polypeptide(L)'
;HNVPLYLGESGENSNVWFRDAIRLLEDLGIGWAWWPLKKVDNISAILSIPKTDNYQALLNHWGGSGPAPTTEDATAALMELAENLKTGNCEFKEDVVDAMFRQVYSDETRPFQEPQSIPGVVFATDFDLGVVGSAYSDTKTANYHVSTGNYTEWNSGWAYRNDGVDVQPCGDVINCNGYNVGWLASDEWMNYTVDVEVAGVYDVELR
;
A
#
# COMPACT_ATOMS: atom_id res chain seq x y z
N HIS A 1 20.49 21.73 24.32
CA HIS A 1 19.24 22.48 24.26
C HIS A 1 18.15 21.63 24.92
N ASN A 2 17.51 22.14 25.95
CA ASN A 2 16.41 21.45 26.64
C ASN A 2 15.06 21.97 26.07
N VAL A 3 14.77 21.62 24.82
CA VAL A 3 13.52 21.98 24.13
C VAL A 3 12.83 20.72 23.63
N PRO A 4 11.50 20.63 23.70
CA PRO A 4 10.76 19.53 23.10
C PRO A 4 11.01 19.46 21.59
N LEU A 5 11.16 18.25 21.08
CA LEU A 5 11.26 17.99 19.63
C LEU A 5 9.91 17.50 19.11
N TYR A 6 9.61 17.86 17.88
CA TYR A 6 8.42 17.41 17.17
C TYR A 6 8.76 17.27 15.67
N LEU A 7 8.50 16.09 15.10
CA LEU A 7 8.61 15.84 13.69
C LEU A 7 7.31 16.27 13.01
N GLY A 8 7.31 17.46 12.42
CA GLY A 8 6.09 18.09 11.87
C GLY A 8 5.58 17.50 10.55
N GLU A 9 6.44 16.78 9.81
CA GLU A 9 6.10 16.14 8.56
C GLU A 9 7.03 14.96 8.32
N SER A 10 6.45 13.80 7.99
CA SER A 10 7.15 12.58 7.61
C SER A 10 6.18 11.65 6.89
N GLY A 11 6.69 10.68 6.14
CA GLY A 11 5.90 9.69 5.40
C GLY A 11 6.45 9.44 4.00
N GLU A 12 5.58 9.05 3.06
CA GLU A 12 5.93 8.76 1.66
C GLU A 12 7.02 7.69 1.52
N ASN A 13 6.89 6.62 2.30
CA ASN A 13 7.77 5.46 2.25
C ASN A 13 6.93 4.20 2.49
N SER A 14 7.57 3.04 2.65
CA SER A 14 6.89 1.77 2.92
C SER A 14 6.35 1.67 4.34
N ASN A 15 5.48 0.68 4.55
CA ASN A 15 4.97 0.32 5.87
C ASN A 15 6.08 -0.05 6.85
N VAL A 16 7.14 -0.72 6.38
CA VAL A 16 8.32 -1.06 7.19
C VAL A 16 9.00 0.21 7.71
N TRP A 17 9.22 1.16 6.82
CA TRP A 17 9.82 2.44 7.20
C TRP A 17 8.92 3.23 8.17
N PHE A 18 7.60 3.21 7.96
CA PHE A 18 6.64 3.88 8.85
C PHE A 18 6.73 3.33 10.27
N ARG A 19 6.64 2.01 10.41
CA ARG A 19 6.77 1.32 11.70
C ARG A 19 8.06 1.69 12.41
N ASP A 20 9.20 1.56 11.72
CA ASP A 20 10.52 1.76 12.31
C ASP A 20 10.76 3.22 12.71
N ALA A 21 10.33 4.17 11.87
CA ALA A 21 10.44 5.59 12.16
C ALA A 21 9.56 5.99 13.34
N ILE A 22 8.31 5.54 13.40
CA ILE A 22 7.39 5.83 14.52
C ILE A 22 7.92 5.22 15.81
N ARG A 23 8.35 3.95 15.77
CA ARG A 23 8.93 3.28 16.94
C ARG A 23 10.12 4.06 17.51
N LEU A 24 11.03 4.50 16.65
CA LEU A 24 12.17 5.33 17.07
C LEU A 24 11.73 6.66 17.72
N LEU A 25 10.73 7.33 17.13
CA LEU A 25 10.23 8.60 17.67
C LEU A 25 9.54 8.42 19.01
N GLU A 26 8.70 7.40 19.15
CA GLU A 26 8.02 7.05 20.41
C GLU A 26 9.03 6.70 21.51
N ASP A 27 10.05 5.87 21.20
CA ASP A 27 11.10 5.49 22.15
C ASP A 27 11.91 6.71 22.67
N LEU A 28 12.04 7.74 21.84
CA LEU A 28 12.72 8.98 22.17
C LEU A 28 11.80 10.05 22.78
N GLY A 29 10.50 9.79 22.89
CA GLY A 29 9.50 10.75 23.36
C GLY A 29 9.34 11.95 22.44
N ILE A 30 9.54 11.78 21.13
CA ILE A 30 9.40 12.81 20.10
C ILE A 30 8.00 12.72 19.50
N GLY A 31 7.24 13.80 19.58
CA GLY A 31 5.94 13.89 18.90
C GLY A 31 6.11 13.91 17.39
N TRP A 32 5.15 13.36 16.67
CA TRP A 32 5.20 13.27 15.20
C TRP A 32 3.87 13.57 14.52
N ALA A 33 3.93 14.01 13.27
CA ALA A 33 2.83 14.12 12.34
C ALA A 33 3.21 13.46 11.01
N TRP A 34 2.24 12.79 10.41
CA TRP A 34 2.45 11.99 9.20
C TRP A 34 1.85 12.65 7.97
N TRP A 35 2.53 12.55 6.86
CA TRP A 35 2.13 12.99 5.53
C TRP A 35 2.19 11.81 4.54
N PRO A 36 1.21 11.64 3.62
CA PRO A 36 -0.06 12.35 3.56
C PRO A 36 -1.21 11.57 4.21
N LEU A 37 -2.22 12.27 4.73
CA LEU A 37 -3.49 11.64 5.09
C LEU A 37 -4.25 11.17 3.84
N LYS A 38 -4.28 12.01 2.79
CA LYS A 38 -4.91 11.76 1.49
C LYS A 38 -3.96 12.09 0.35
N LYS A 39 -3.93 11.20 -0.66
CA LYS A 39 -3.19 11.46 -1.90
C LYS A 39 -3.85 10.73 -3.06
N VAL A 40 -3.78 11.33 -4.25
CA VAL A 40 -4.36 10.73 -5.46
C VAL A 40 -3.50 9.55 -5.91
N ASP A 41 -4.14 8.39 -6.12
CA ASP A 41 -3.52 7.18 -6.69
C ASP A 41 -2.20 6.82 -5.98
N ASN A 42 -2.28 6.63 -4.67
CA ASN A 42 -1.08 6.47 -3.85
C ASN A 42 -1.23 5.36 -2.82
N ILE A 43 -0.28 4.45 -2.76
CA ILE A 43 -0.30 3.29 -1.86
C ILE A 43 0.14 3.64 -0.43
N SER A 44 0.91 4.70 -0.24
CA SER A 44 1.48 5.09 1.07
C SER A 44 0.62 6.09 1.85
N ALA A 45 -0.49 6.56 1.28
CA ALA A 45 -1.45 7.41 1.98
C ALA A 45 -2.47 6.57 2.74
N ILE A 46 -2.94 7.04 3.89
CA ILE A 46 -4.01 6.38 4.65
C ILE A 46 -5.30 6.29 3.81
N LEU A 47 -5.57 7.33 3.02
CA LEU A 47 -6.70 7.40 2.10
C LEU A 47 -6.19 7.65 0.69
N SER A 48 -6.26 6.66 -0.18
CA SER A 48 -5.96 6.81 -1.60
C SER A 48 -7.20 7.32 -2.35
N ILE A 49 -7.04 8.41 -3.09
CA ILE A 49 -8.12 9.02 -3.86
C ILE A 49 -8.12 8.39 -5.24
N PRO A 50 -9.23 7.76 -5.69
CA PRO A 50 -9.30 7.19 -7.02
C PRO A 50 -9.03 8.23 -8.12
N LYS A 51 -8.11 7.90 -9.00
CA LYS A 51 -7.76 8.71 -10.17
C LYS A 51 -8.59 8.25 -11.37
N THR A 52 -9.34 9.17 -11.98
CA THR A 52 -10.10 8.87 -13.20
C THR A 52 -9.26 9.05 -14.45
N ASP A 53 -9.63 8.37 -15.55
CA ASP A 53 -8.98 8.54 -16.86
C ASP A 53 -9.09 9.98 -17.35
N ASN A 54 -10.21 10.65 -17.07
CA ASN A 54 -10.41 12.06 -17.43
C ASN A 54 -9.41 12.96 -16.70
N TYR A 55 -9.18 12.72 -15.39
CA TYR A 55 -8.18 13.46 -14.64
C TYR A 55 -6.75 13.13 -15.10
N GLN A 56 -6.47 11.86 -15.44
CA GLN A 56 -5.18 11.49 -16.03
C GLN A 56 -4.93 12.20 -17.37
N ALA A 57 -5.95 12.38 -18.20
CA ALA A 57 -5.83 13.14 -19.45
C ALA A 57 -5.46 14.62 -19.20
N LEU A 58 -6.01 15.24 -18.15
CA LEU A 58 -5.59 16.59 -17.72
C LEU A 58 -4.11 16.62 -17.29
N LEU A 59 -3.69 15.64 -16.47
CA LEU A 59 -2.29 15.55 -16.04
C LEU A 59 -1.34 15.37 -17.22
N ASN A 60 -1.70 14.56 -18.19
CA ASN A 60 -0.93 14.36 -19.42
C ASN A 60 -0.80 15.68 -20.21
N HIS A 61 -1.87 16.44 -20.35
CA HIS A 61 -1.84 17.74 -21.00
C HIS A 61 -0.94 18.73 -20.26
N TRP A 62 -1.11 18.85 -18.95
CA TRP A 62 -0.28 19.75 -18.13
C TRP A 62 1.20 19.34 -18.11
N GLY A 63 1.47 18.03 -18.20
CA GLY A 63 2.82 17.48 -18.34
C GLY A 63 3.40 17.57 -19.77
N GLY A 64 2.65 18.11 -20.74
CA GLY A 64 3.11 18.29 -22.13
C GLY A 64 3.08 17.03 -22.98
N SER A 65 2.43 15.94 -22.53
CA SER A 65 2.38 14.64 -23.24
C SER A 65 1.02 14.34 -23.88
N GLY A 66 -0.02 15.14 -23.63
CA GLY A 66 -1.38 14.91 -24.11
C GLY A 66 -2.00 16.12 -24.83
N PRO A 67 -3.08 15.92 -25.62
CA PRO A 67 -3.80 17.01 -26.26
C PRO A 67 -4.48 17.91 -25.22
N ALA A 68 -4.72 19.17 -25.60
CA ALA A 68 -5.51 20.06 -24.76
C ALA A 68 -6.96 19.57 -24.70
N PRO A 69 -7.52 19.34 -23.51
CA PRO A 69 -8.94 19.01 -23.37
C PRO A 69 -9.81 20.24 -23.68
N THR A 70 -11.08 20.03 -23.97
CA THR A 70 -12.04 21.12 -23.98
C THR A 70 -12.23 21.68 -22.57
N THR A 71 -12.74 22.91 -22.46
CA THR A 71 -13.08 23.48 -21.14
C THR A 71 -14.13 22.64 -20.41
N GLU A 72 -15.08 22.06 -21.15
CA GLU A 72 -16.12 21.19 -20.61
C GLU A 72 -15.54 19.91 -20.05
N ASP A 73 -14.68 19.20 -20.81
CA ASP A 73 -14.02 17.96 -20.36
C ASP A 73 -13.11 18.22 -19.15
N ALA A 74 -12.35 19.32 -19.18
CA ALA A 74 -11.48 19.72 -18.08
C ALA A 74 -12.29 19.99 -16.79
N THR A 75 -13.43 20.69 -16.93
CA THR A 75 -14.32 20.97 -15.80
C THR A 75 -14.93 19.67 -15.25
N ALA A 76 -15.39 18.77 -16.12
CA ALA A 76 -15.93 17.48 -15.72
C ALA A 76 -14.91 16.64 -14.96
N ALA A 77 -13.69 16.52 -15.46
CA ALA A 77 -12.60 15.80 -14.81
C ALA A 77 -12.26 16.34 -13.41
N LEU A 78 -12.23 17.66 -13.24
CA LEU A 78 -12.00 18.27 -11.93
C LEU A 78 -13.17 18.08 -10.97
N MET A 79 -14.41 18.05 -11.47
CA MET A 79 -15.59 17.76 -10.64
C MET A 79 -15.64 16.30 -10.21
N GLU A 80 -15.24 15.35 -11.08
CA GLU A 80 -15.06 13.94 -10.72
C GLU A 80 -14.00 13.78 -9.62
N LEU A 81 -12.86 14.44 -9.77
CA LEU A 81 -11.82 14.44 -8.73
C LEU A 81 -12.35 15.00 -7.41
N ALA A 82 -13.09 16.12 -7.46
CA ALA A 82 -13.66 16.72 -6.27
C ALA A 82 -14.67 15.78 -5.56
N GLU A 83 -15.42 14.98 -6.31
CA GLU A 83 -16.28 13.93 -5.76
C GLU A 83 -15.45 12.82 -5.10
N ASN A 84 -14.39 12.36 -5.77
CA ASN A 84 -13.50 11.31 -5.25
C ASN A 84 -12.71 11.77 -4.00
N LEU A 85 -12.55 13.08 -3.77
CA LEU A 85 -11.94 13.61 -2.54
C LEU A 85 -12.78 13.39 -1.29
N LYS A 86 -14.07 13.08 -1.40
CA LYS A 86 -14.90 12.76 -0.23
C LYS A 86 -14.36 11.50 0.45
N THR A 87 -14.29 11.51 1.76
CA THR A 87 -13.69 10.41 2.56
C THR A 87 -14.33 9.05 2.26
N GLY A 88 -15.64 9.01 2.04
CA GLY A 88 -16.36 7.78 1.72
C GLY A 88 -16.09 7.23 0.32
N ASN A 89 -15.43 7.99 -0.56
CA ASN A 89 -15.07 7.59 -1.91
C ASN A 89 -13.57 7.26 -2.03
N CYS A 90 -12.79 7.47 -0.96
CA CYS A 90 -11.39 7.09 -0.93
C CYS A 90 -11.24 5.62 -0.58
N GLU A 91 -10.21 4.99 -1.11
CA GLU A 91 -9.76 3.67 -0.68
C GLU A 91 -9.01 3.81 0.66
N PHE A 92 -9.49 3.12 1.69
CA PHE A 92 -8.82 3.07 2.98
C PHE A 92 -7.69 2.03 2.95
N LYS A 93 -6.49 2.46 3.28
CA LYS A 93 -5.30 1.62 3.31
C LYS A 93 -5.10 1.05 4.72
N GLU A 94 -5.68 -0.13 4.95
CA GLU A 94 -5.63 -0.81 6.24
C GLU A 94 -4.20 -1.18 6.63
N ASP A 95 -3.40 -1.63 5.67
CA ASP A 95 -2.00 -2.00 5.83
C ASP A 95 -1.14 -0.84 6.32
N VAL A 96 -1.37 0.38 5.80
CA VAL A 96 -0.67 1.61 6.24
C VAL A 96 -1.02 1.92 7.70
N VAL A 97 -2.30 1.87 8.06
CA VAL A 97 -2.74 2.15 9.44
C VAL A 97 -2.24 1.08 10.39
N ASP A 98 -2.26 -0.18 10.00
CA ASP A 98 -1.75 -1.30 10.78
C ASP A 98 -0.25 -1.12 11.10
N ALA A 99 0.54 -0.75 10.08
CA ALA A 99 1.97 -0.49 10.24
C ALA A 99 2.26 0.68 11.19
N MET A 100 1.47 1.77 11.10
CA MET A 100 1.67 2.97 11.91
C MET A 100 1.28 2.80 13.38
N PHE A 101 0.32 1.95 13.69
CA PHE A 101 -0.25 1.88 15.04
C PHE A 101 -0.07 0.53 15.72
N ARG A 102 -0.40 -0.61 15.09
CA ARG A 102 -0.28 -1.92 15.71
C ARG A 102 1.13 -2.48 15.64
N GLN A 103 1.73 -2.48 14.44
CA GLN A 103 3.05 -3.09 14.23
C GLN A 103 4.18 -2.36 14.95
N VAL A 104 3.98 -1.12 15.38
CA VAL A 104 4.92 -0.38 16.25
C VAL A 104 5.13 -1.11 17.59
N TYR A 105 4.09 -1.81 18.09
CA TYR A 105 4.07 -2.44 19.40
C TYR A 105 3.90 -3.96 19.39
N SER A 106 3.62 -4.58 18.21
CA SER A 106 3.34 -6.00 18.11
C SER A 106 3.88 -6.58 16.82
N ASP A 107 4.53 -7.74 16.91
CA ASP A 107 5.00 -8.52 15.77
C ASP A 107 3.97 -9.62 15.38
N GLU A 108 2.80 -9.65 16.03
CA GLU A 108 1.73 -10.60 15.70
C GLU A 108 1.19 -10.35 14.28
N THR A 109 0.96 -11.44 13.55
CA THR A 109 0.29 -11.41 12.26
C THR A 109 -1.23 -11.44 12.43
N ARG A 110 -1.96 -10.90 11.45
CA ARG A 110 -3.41 -11.04 11.34
C ARG A 110 -3.82 -11.08 9.87
N PRO A 111 -4.98 -11.67 9.55
CA PRO A 111 -5.44 -11.69 8.17
C PRO A 111 -5.58 -10.26 7.62
N PHE A 112 -5.26 -10.09 6.34
CA PHE A 112 -5.64 -8.87 5.60
C PHE A 112 -7.13 -8.95 5.30
N GLN A 113 -7.89 -7.93 5.74
CA GLN A 113 -9.36 -7.93 5.73
C GLN A 113 -9.93 -9.11 6.56
N GLU A 114 -10.25 -10.23 5.93
CA GLU A 114 -10.83 -11.41 6.56
C GLU A 114 -10.03 -12.68 6.22
N PRO A 115 -10.05 -13.74 7.05
CA PRO A 115 -9.45 -15.02 6.70
C PRO A 115 -10.01 -15.56 5.39
N GLN A 116 -9.15 -16.06 4.51
CA GLN A 116 -9.57 -16.64 3.24
C GLN A 116 -10.05 -18.08 3.42
N SER A 117 -11.24 -18.42 2.88
CA SER A 117 -11.83 -19.74 3.06
C SER A 117 -11.17 -20.84 2.24
N ILE A 118 -10.97 -22.03 2.84
CA ILE A 118 -10.56 -23.26 2.15
C ILE A 118 -11.66 -24.32 2.34
N PRO A 119 -12.16 -24.96 1.26
CA PRO A 119 -11.80 -24.78 -0.16
C PRO A 119 -12.27 -23.45 -0.74
N GLY A 120 -11.46 -22.85 -1.60
CA GLY A 120 -11.77 -21.56 -2.20
C GLY A 120 -10.59 -20.98 -2.97
N VAL A 121 -10.66 -19.70 -3.27
CA VAL A 121 -9.59 -18.96 -3.91
C VAL A 121 -8.83 -18.18 -2.83
N VAL A 122 -7.52 -18.37 -2.76
CA VAL A 122 -6.62 -17.59 -1.93
C VAL A 122 -5.89 -16.60 -2.83
N PHE A 123 -6.15 -15.32 -2.66
CA PHE A 123 -5.47 -14.28 -3.43
C PHE A 123 -4.07 -14.04 -2.87
N ALA A 124 -3.06 -14.20 -3.73
CA ALA A 124 -1.66 -14.03 -3.33
C ALA A 124 -1.35 -12.63 -2.78
N THR A 125 -2.07 -11.62 -3.22
CA THR A 125 -1.92 -10.23 -2.76
C THR A 125 -2.53 -9.96 -1.38
N ASP A 126 -3.41 -10.85 -0.91
CA ASP A 126 -4.12 -10.73 0.37
C ASP A 126 -3.40 -11.51 1.50
N PHE A 127 -2.07 -11.47 1.47
CA PHE A 127 -1.23 -12.03 2.54
C PHE A 127 -1.42 -11.26 3.85
N ASP A 128 -1.12 -11.92 4.97
CA ASP A 128 -1.34 -11.39 6.31
C ASP A 128 -0.68 -10.02 6.53
N LEU A 129 -1.32 -9.20 7.35
CA LEU A 129 -0.75 -7.99 7.91
C LEU A 129 0.23 -8.33 9.02
N GLY A 130 1.39 -7.68 9.02
CA GLY A 130 2.40 -7.86 10.05
C GLY A 130 3.78 -7.44 9.59
N VAL A 131 4.74 -7.64 10.49
CA VAL A 131 6.12 -7.22 10.26
C VAL A 131 6.86 -8.16 9.30
N VAL A 132 7.84 -7.65 8.59
CA VAL A 132 8.79 -8.44 7.80
C VAL A 132 9.43 -9.52 8.69
N GLY A 133 9.50 -10.74 8.17
CA GLY A 133 9.99 -11.90 8.90
C GLY A 133 8.93 -12.63 9.72
N SER A 134 7.72 -12.07 9.87
CA SER A 134 6.57 -12.71 10.52
C SER A 134 5.39 -12.91 9.56
N ALA A 135 4.96 -11.88 8.85
CA ALA A 135 3.86 -11.95 7.88
C ALA A 135 4.35 -12.23 6.46
N TYR A 136 5.50 -11.73 6.11
CA TYR A 136 6.13 -11.91 4.80
C TYR A 136 7.63 -11.68 4.88
N SER A 137 8.34 -12.04 3.81
CA SER A 137 9.74 -11.67 3.57
C SER A 137 9.89 -11.20 2.14
N ASP A 138 10.59 -10.09 1.96
CA ASP A 138 10.94 -9.53 0.67
C ASP A 138 12.32 -8.89 0.72
N THR A 139 12.99 -8.81 -0.43
CA THR A 139 14.37 -8.32 -0.53
C THR A 139 14.50 -6.82 -0.46
N LYS A 140 13.42 -6.08 -0.81
CA LYS A 140 13.38 -4.61 -0.84
C LYS A 140 12.13 -4.07 -0.16
N THR A 141 12.20 -3.86 1.12
CA THR A 141 11.02 -3.54 1.94
C THR A 141 10.84 -2.06 2.26
N ALA A 142 11.78 -1.20 1.90
CA ALA A 142 11.68 0.24 2.14
C ALA A 142 12.61 1.03 1.22
N ASN A 143 12.31 2.33 1.05
CA ASN A 143 13.26 3.25 0.45
C ASN A 143 14.28 3.72 1.49
N TYR A 144 15.49 3.22 1.39
CA TYR A 144 16.63 3.61 2.23
C TYR A 144 17.48 4.72 1.59
N HIS A 145 16.88 5.53 0.74
CA HIS A 145 17.51 6.68 0.12
C HIS A 145 17.83 7.74 1.19
N VAL A 146 18.90 7.52 1.82
CA VAL A 146 19.39 8.47 2.80
C VAL A 146 20.31 9.45 2.09
N SER A 147 21.15 9.99 2.17
CA SER A 147 22.03 10.95 1.51
C SER A 147 22.81 10.39 0.30
N THR A 148 22.50 9.19 -0.16
CA THR A 148 23.25 8.50 -1.22
C THR A 148 22.82 8.85 -2.64
N GLY A 149 21.66 9.43 -2.81
CA GLY A 149 21.09 9.77 -4.12
C GLY A 149 20.43 8.59 -4.86
N ASN A 150 20.38 7.39 -4.25
CA ASN A 150 19.81 6.20 -4.88
C ASN A 150 18.45 5.87 -4.27
N TYR A 151 17.39 5.98 -5.07
CA TYR A 151 16.05 5.56 -4.70
C TYR A 151 15.98 4.03 -4.62
N THR A 152 15.33 3.50 -3.58
CA THR A 152 15.01 2.08 -3.44
C THR A 152 13.51 1.91 -3.61
N GLU A 153 13.08 1.22 -4.63
CA GLU A 153 11.70 0.83 -4.86
C GLU A 153 11.37 -0.34 -3.93
N TRP A 154 10.25 -0.27 -3.21
CA TRP A 154 9.82 -1.33 -2.28
C TRP A 154 8.59 -2.09 -2.75
N ASN A 155 7.93 -1.63 -3.80
CA ASN A 155 6.85 -2.31 -4.50
C ASN A 155 6.95 -1.92 -5.97
N SER A 156 7.53 -2.81 -6.78
CA SER A 156 7.85 -2.53 -8.20
C SER A 156 6.63 -2.27 -9.08
N GLY A 157 5.47 -2.77 -8.69
CA GLY A 157 4.22 -2.49 -9.41
C GLY A 157 3.46 -1.27 -8.88
N TRP A 158 3.88 -0.71 -7.75
CA TRP A 158 3.27 0.46 -7.10
C TRP A 158 1.75 0.35 -6.96
N ALA A 159 1.26 -0.80 -6.51
CA ALA A 159 -0.16 -1.10 -6.46
C ALA A 159 -0.59 -1.77 -5.16
N TYR A 160 -1.86 -1.64 -4.83
CA TYR A 160 -2.63 -2.35 -3.83
C TYR A 160 -2.20 -2.08 -2.39
N ARG A 161 -0.98 -2.53 -1.96
CA ARG A 161 -0.47 -2.43 -0.58
C ARG A 161 0.85 -1.67 -0.53
N ASN A 162 1.12 -1.04 0.60
CA ASN A 162 2.35 -0.28 0.84
C ASN A 162 3.43 -1.12 1.54
N ASP A 163 3.25 -2.42 1.63
CA ASP A 163 4.25 -3.37 2.11
C ASP A 163 5.38 -3.56 1.09
N GLY A 164 6.45 -4.24 1.48
CA GLY A 164 7.60 -4.48 0.61
C GLY A 164 7.40 -5.57 -0.44
N VAL A 165 6.21 -6.19 -0.54
CA VAL A 165 5.92 -7.18 -1.57
C VAL A 165 5.54 -6.49 -2.88
N ASP A 166 6.11 -6.96 -3.98
CA ASP A 166 5.89 -6.41 -5.31
C ASP A 166 4.51 -6.80 -5.85
N VAL A 167 3.61 -5.83 -5.98
CA VAL A 167 2.24 -6.04 -6.45
C VAL A 167 1.94 -5.14 -7.64
N GLN A 168 1.30 -5.71 -8.67
CA GLN A 168 0.86 -4.98 -9.86
C GLN A 168 -0.60 -5.28 -10.20
N PRO A 169 -1.25 -4.42 -11.03
CA PRO A 169 -2.56 -4.73 -11.58
C PRO A 169 -2.53 -6.03 -12.39
N CYS A 170 -3.53 -6.89 -12.19
CA CYS A 170 -3.68 -8.16 -12.87
C CYS A 170 -4.44 -7.99 -14.18
N GLY A 171 -3.91 -8.55 -15.27
CA GLY A 171 -4.60 -8.64 -16.56
C GLY A 171 -5.55 -9.83 -16.70
N ASP A 172 -5.57 -10.74 -15.72
CA ASP A 172 -6.43 -11.91 -15.70
C ASP A 172 -7.79 -11.57 -15.07
N VAL A 173 -8.86 -11.93 -15.76
CA VAL A 173 -10.24 -11.62 -15.33
C VAL A 173 -10.92 -12.76 -14.59
N ILE A 174 -10.31 -13.96 -14.54
CA ILE A 174 -10.87 -15.14 -13.88
C ILE A 174 -10.20 -15.35 -12.54
N ASN A 175 -11.00 -15.36 -11.45
CA ASN A 175 -10.49 -15.57 -10.11
C ASN A 175 -9.34 -14.60 -9.72
N CYS A 176 -9.48 -13.33 -10.07
CA CYS A 176 -8.53 -12.28 -9.76
C CYS A 176 -9.23 -11.18 -8.95
N ASN A 177 -8.58 -10.69 -7.91
CA ASN A 177 -9.05 -9.53 -7.14
C ASN A 177 -8.59 -8.19 -7.76
N GLY A 178 -8.07 -8.21 -8.98
CA GLY A 178 -7.54 -7.03 -9.69
C GLY A 178 -6.02 -6.89 -9.63
N TYR A 179 -5.33 -7.74 -8.86
CA TYR A 179 -3.90 -7.64 -8.62
C TYR A 179 -3.21 -9.00 -8.65
N ASN A 180 -1.90 -9.01 -8.86
CA ASN A 180 -1.04 -10.17 -8.70
C ASN A 180 0.30 -9.78 -8.06
N VAL A 181 0.93 -10.73 -7.40
CA VAL A 181 2.31 -10.62 -6.94
C VAL A 181 3.25 -10.87 -8.12
N GLY A 182 4.30 -10.08 -8.24
CA GLY A 182 5.30 -10.19 -9.31
C GLY A 182 6.73 -10.08 -8.77
N TRP A 183 7.71 -10.07 -9.67
CA TRP A 183 9.15 -9.88 -9.41
C TRP A 183 9.73 -10.73 -8.27
N LEU A 184 9.15 -11.90 -8.01
CA LEU A 184 9.56 -12.80 -6.93
C LEU A 184 11.04 -13.18 -7.04
N ALA A 185 11.78 -13.04 -5.95
CA ALA A 185 13.15 -13.48 -5.81
C ALA A 185 13.28 -14.69 -4.86
N SER A 186 14.49 -15.25 -4.76
CA SER A 186 14.74 -16.35 -3.82
C SER A 186 14.60 -15.88 -2.38
N ASP A 187 14.07 -16.75 -1.54
CA ASP A 187 13.86 -16.54 -0.10
C ASP A 187 12.75 -15.53 0.25
N GLU A 188 11.95 -15.10 -0.73
CA GLU A 188 10.72 -14.36 -0.49
C GLU A 188 9.56 -15.29 -0.20
N TRP A 189 8.69 -14.90 0.72
CA TRP A 189 7.54 -15.68 1.13
C TRP A 189 6.45 -14.80 1.76
N MET A 190 5.23 -15.31 1.79
CA MET A 190 4.05 -14.66 2.37
C MET A 190 3.25 -15.68 3.18
N ASN A 191 2.70 -15.25 4.31
CA ASN A 191 1.78 -16.03 5.14
C ASN A 191 0.33 -15.64 4.84
N TYR A 192 -0.56 -16.61 5.00
CA TYR A 192 -2.00 -16.42 4.82
C TYR A 192 -2.76 -17.04 5.98
N THR A 193 -3.58 -16.25 6.66
CA THR A 193 -4.57 -16.78 7.59
C THR A 193 -5.77 -17.28 6.80
N VAL A 194 -6.09 -18.56 6.98
CA VAL A 194 -7.19 -19.22 6.26
C VAL A 194 -8.19 -19.82 7.23
N ASP A 195 -9.46 -19.86 6.81
CA ASP A 195 -10.52 -20.59 7.49
C ASP A 195 -10.78 -21.91 6.72
N VAL A 196 -10.49 -23.03 7.37
CA VAL A 196 -10.65 -24.36 6.79
C VAL A 196 -12.03 -24.91 7.14
N GLU A 197 -12.99 -24.76 6.25
CA GLU A 197 -14.39 -25.14 6.46
C GLU A 197 -14.57 -26.65 6.68
N VAL A 198 -13.77 -27.47 5.99
CA VAL A 198 -13.84 -28.93 6.05
C VAL A 198 -12.44 -29.52 6.16
N ALA A 199 -12.17 -30.29 7.21
CA ALA A 199 -10.90 -31.00 7.33
C ALA A 199 -10.75 -32.05 6.22
N GLY A 200 -9.60 -32.07 5.52
CA GLY A 200 -9.39 -32.99 4.40
C GLY A 200 -8.05 -32.81 3.71
N VAL A 201 -7.93 -33.46 2.57
CA VAL A 201 -6.82 -33.28 1.64
C VAL A 201 -7.32 -32.43 0.47
N TYR A 202 -6.56 -31.44 0.09
CA TYR A 202 -6.89 -30.51 -0.99
C TYR A 202 -5.84 -30.56 -2.09
N ASP A 203 -6.30 -30.46 -3.33
CA ASP A 203 -5.44 -30.17 -4.46
C ASP A 203 -5.23 -28.64 -4.52
N VAL A 204 -4.00 -28.21 -4.75
CA VAL A 204 -3.64 -26.79 -4.87
C VAL A 204 -3.26 -26.50 -6.32
N GLU A 205 -3.95 -25.54 -6.91
CA GLU A 205 -3.62 -25.00 -8.23
C GLU A 205 -3.07 -23.58 -8.08
N LEU A 206 -1.90 -23.32 -8.65
CA LEU A 206 -1.29 -21.99 -8.69
C LEU A 206 -1.53 -21.35 -10.07
N ARG A 207 -1.87 -20.09 -10.07
CA ARG A 207 -2.16 -19.35 -11.29
C ARG A 207 -1.46 -17.97 -11.28
#